data_ab8ce9567fadae1f9da5a8f2682294d6
#
_entry.id   ab8ce9567fadae1f9da5a8f2682294d6
#
_cell.length_a   1.000
_cell.length_b   1.000
_cell.length_c   1.000
_cell.angle_alpha   90.00
_cell.angle_beta   90.00
_cell.angle_gamma   90.00
#
_symmetry.space_group_name_H-M   'P 1'
#
loop_
_entity.id
_entity.type
_entity.pdbx_description
1 polymer ?
#
loop_
_entity_poly.entity_id
_entity_poly.type
_entity_poly.pdbx_seq_one_letter_code
_entity_poly.pdbx_strand_id
1 'polypeptide(L)'
;MSQIKVDTITDEAGTGAPDFSNGIEAAGQTLLMPTSSALTTLSGSSVDFTGIPSTARRVTVSFNALSTTGTNVPLIQLGDAGGIETSGYTGAVNVIAATPQLANLSAGVSLTTTHAATAVLQGSVTFNLMDATTNRWAITGAMGRSDTANLHV
;
A
#
# COMPACT_ATOMS: atom_id res chain seq x y z
N MET A 1 7.63 -22.38 -35.03
CA MET A 1 7.09 -21.38 -34.11
C MET A 1 6.14 -20.46 -34.90
N SER A 2 4.92 -20.31 -34.43
CA SER A 2 3.99 -19.33 -35.04
C SER A 2 4.26 -17.96 -34.41
N GLN A 3 4.36 -16.93 -35.23
CA GLN A 3 4.48 -15.55 -34.77
C GLN A 3 3.30 -14.74 -35.31
N ILE A 4 2.69 -13.94 -34.46
CA ILE A 4 1.75 -12.90 -34.86
C ILE A 4 2.53 -11.60 -34.85
N LYS A 5 2.65 -10.96 -36.00
CA LYS A 5 3.25 -9.63 -36.12
C LYS A 5 2.13 -8.63 -36.40
N VAL A 6 2.01 -7.64 -35.56
CA VAL A 6 1.06 -6.56 -35.71
C VAL A 6 1.76 -5.22 -35.50
N ASP A 7 1.42 -4.25 -36.32
CA ASP A 7 2.00 -2.89 -36.22
C ASP A 7 1.27 -2.06 -35.18
N THR A 8 -0.01 -2.35 -34.98
CA THR A 8 -0.86 -1.62 -34.04
C THR A 8 -1.90 -2.57 -33.44
N ILE A 9 -2.15 -2.45 -32.14
CA ILE A 9 -3.25 -3.09 -31.44
C ILE A 9 -4.14 -1.97 -30.88
N THR A 10 -5.41 -1.98 -31.30
CA THR A 10 -6.43 -1.03 -30.86
C THR A 10 -7.60 -1.78 -30.21
N ASP A 11 -8.54 -1.05 -29.64
CA ASP A 11 -9.85 -1.59 -29.23
C ASP A 11 -10.63 -2.14 -30.44
N GLU A 12 -11.74 -2.82 -30.20
CA GLU A 12 -12.60 -3.37 -31.23
C GLU A 12 -13.15 -2.29 -32.19
N ALA A 13 -13.34 -1.08 -31.70
CA ALA A 13 -13.79 0.06 -32.51
C ALA A 13 -12.66 0.70 -33.35
N GLY A 14 -11.40 0.34 -33.12
CA GLY A 14 -10.24 0.88 -33.81
C GLY A 14 -9.90 2.33 -33.46
N THR A 15 -10.49 2.87 -32.41
CA THR A 15 -10.43 4.29 -32.05
C THR A 15 -9.69 4.58 -30.74
N GLY A 16 -9.40 3.56 -29.96
CA GLY A 16 -8.78 3.69 -28.65
C GLY A 16 -7.67 2.68 -28.37
N ALA A 17 -7.10 2.77 -27.19
CA ALA A 17 -6.17 1.77 -26.69
C ALA A 17 -6.93 0.47 -26.34
N PRO A 18 -6.31 -0.71 -26.55
CA PRO A 18 -6.91 -1.97 -26.17
C PRO A 18 -7.12 -2.02 -24.65
N ASP A 19 -8.25 -2.56 -24.22
CA ASP A 19 -8.51 -2.81 -22.80
C ASP A 19 -7.99 -4.20 -22.42
N PHE A 20 -7.05 -4.22 -21.51
CA PHE A 20 -6.51 -5.43 -20.90
C PHE A 20 -7.00 -5.53 -19.44
N SER A 21 -8.30 -5.58 -19.26
CA SER A 21 -8.94 -5.60 -17.93
C SER A 21 -8.41 -6.69 -16.99
N ASN A 22 -7.88 -7.78 -17.55
CA ASN A 22 -7.23 -8.86 -16.80
C ASN A 22 -5.70 -8.78 -16.82
N GLY A 23 -5.13 -7.70 -17.38
CA GLY A 23 -3.69 -7.55 -17.58
C GLY A 23 -3.16 -8.29 -18.81
N ILE A 24 -1.88 -8.11 -19.09
CA ILE A 24 -1.14 -8.86 -20.11
C ILE A 24 -0.34 -9.95 -19.42
N GLU A 25 -0.53 -11.19 -19.81
CA GLU A 25 0.19 -12.32 -19.25
C GLU A 25 1.24 -12.86 -20.23
N ALA A 26 2.43 -13.17 -19.73
CA ALA A 26 3.45 -13.94 -20.42
C ALA A 26 3.96 -15.04 -19.50
N ALA A 27 3.95 -16.27 -19.97
CA ALA A 27 4.40 -17.43 -19.21
C ALA A 27 3.71 -17.57 -17.83
N GLY A 28 2.43 -17.22 -17.72
CA GLY A 28 1.67 -17.27 -16.48
C GLY A 28 1.95 -16.12 -15.51
N GLN A 29 2.63 -15.07 -15.96
CA GLN A 29 2.89 -13.89 -15.16
C GLN A 29 2.19 -12.66 -15.74
N THR A 30 1.49 -11.93 -14.92
CA THR A 30 0.88 -10.66 -15.31
C THR A 30 1.96 -9.60 -15.50
N LEU A 31 2.09 -9.07 -16.71
CA LEU A 31 3.09 -8.07 -17.07
C LEU A 31 2.65 -6.64 -16.77
N LEU A 32 1.35 -6.39 -16.68
CA LEU A 32 0.81 -5.09 -16.33
C LEU A 32 0.30 -5.09 -14.91
N MET A 33 0.76 -4.13 -14.15
CA MET A 33 0.25 -3.87 -12.81
C MET A 33 -1.08 -3.12 -12.93
N PRO A 34 -2.13 -3.65 -12.38
CA PRO A 34 -3.39 -2.94 -12.35
C PRO A 34 -3.38 -1.83 -11.30
N THR A 35 -4.07 -0.79 -11.62
CA THR A 35 -4.86 0.16 -10.85
C THR A 35 -4.26 0.75 -9.58
N SER A 36 -4.08 2.05 -9.61
CA SER A 36 -4.10 2.86 -8.40
C SER A 36 -5.56 3.20 -8.05
N SER A 37 -5.94 3.01 -6.80
CA SER A 37 -7.14 3.59 -6.23
C SER A 37 -6.73 4.80 -5.39
N ALA A 38 -7.33 5.95 -5.63
CA ALA A 38 -7.07 7.16 -4.85
C ALA A 38 -8.31 7.53 -4.04
N LEU A 39 -8.09 7.89 -2.78
CA LEU A 39 -9.12 8.42 -1.89
C LEU A 39 -8.74 9.82 -1.47
N THR A 40 -9.62 10.78 -1.69
CA THR A 40 -9.35 12.20 -1.44
C THR A 40 -9.95 12.70 -0.14
N THR A 41 -11.04 12.10 0.32
CA THR A 41 -11.70 12.46 1.58
C THR A 41 -12.19 11.20 2.27
N LEU A 42 -11.88 11.09 3.54
CA LEU A 42 -12.25 9.95 4.36
C LEU A 42 -13.17 10.42 5.47
N SER A 43 -14.28 9.73 5.65
CA SER A 43 -15.13 9.87 6.83
C SER A 43 -15.13 8.53 7.58
N GLY A 44 -15.05 8.58 8.90
CA GLY A 44 -14.97 7.39 9.74
C GLY A 44 -13.55 7.09 10.23
N SER A 45 -13.39 5.92 10.83
CA SER A 45 -12.16 5.48 11.48
C SER A 45 -11.30 4.54 10.63
N SER A 46 -11.83 4.05 9.51
CA SER A 46 -11.12 3.10 8.63
C SER A 46 -11.48 3.34 7.16
N VAL A 47 -10.59 2.88 6.31
CA VAL A 47 -10.77 2.85 4.86
C VAL A 47 -10.26 1.53 4.34
N ASP A 48 -11.08 0.84 3.57
CA ASP A 48 -10.74 -0.45 3.02
C ASP A 48 -10.41 -0.32 1.52
N PHE A 49 -9.23 -0.77 1.14
CA PHE A 49 -8.83 -0.98 -0.24
C PHE A 49 -9.12 -2.41 -0.62
N THR A 50 -10.20 -2.62 -1.34
CA THR A 50 -10.64 -3.94 -1.81
C THR A 50 -10.23 -4.18 -3.26
N GLY A 51 -10.37 -5.42 -3.73
CA GLY A 51 -10.08 -5.77 -5.12
C GLY A 51 -8.59 -5.86 -5.45
N ILE A 52 -7.73 -5.98 -4.46
CA ILE A 52 -6.30 -6.26 -4.68
C ILE A 52 -6.20 -7.68 -5.28
N PRO A 53 -5.61 -7.83 -6.50
CA PRO A 53 -5.51 -9.14 -7.12
C PRO A 53 -4.73 -10.14 -6.24
N SER A 54 -5.20 -11.38 -6.16
CA SER A 54 -4.50 -12.46 -5.42
C SER A 54 -3.10 -12.78 -5.97
N THR A 55 -2.82 -12.35 -7.21
CA THR A 55 -1.52 -12.45 -7.85
C THR A 55 -0.58 -11.30 -7.51
N ALA A 56 -1.04 -10.28 -6.79
CA ALA A 56 -0.20 -9.15 -6.42
C ALA A 56 1.00 -9.60 -5.57
N ARG A 57 2.19 -9.22 -6.00
CA ARG A 57 3.46 -9.51 -5.31
C ARG A 57 4.00 -8.29 -4.58
N ARG A 58 3.50 -7.12 -4.93
CA ARG A 58 3.87 -5.84 -4.31
C ARG A 58 2.63 -4.96 -4.22
N VAL A 59 2.45 -4.36 -3.06
CA VAL A 59 1.44 -3.32 -2.83
C VAL A 59 2.14 -2.12 -2.22
N THR A 60 1.95 -0.95 -2.80
CA THR A 60 2.48 0.31 -2.25
C THR A 60 1.31 1.21 -1.89
N VAL A 61 1.30 1.65 -0.64
CA VAL A 61 0.34 2.64 -0.14
C VAL A 61 1.06 3.96 0.00
N SER A 62 0.61 4.95 -0.74
CA SER A 62 1.17 6.31 -0.69
C SER A 62 0.19 7.25 0.01
N PHE A 63 0.71 8.06 0.89
CA PHE A 63 -0.04 9.05 1.64
C PHE A 63 0.37 10.46 1.20
N ASN A 64 -0.62 11.25 0.85
CA ASN A 64 -0.46 12.66 0.54
C ASN A 64 -1.35 13.45 1.51
N ALA A 65 -0.72 14.06 2.50
CA ALA A 65 -1.40 14.88 3.52
C ALA A 65 -2.44 14.08 4.36
N LEU A 66 -2.10 12.86 4.80
CA LEU A 66 -2.95 12.12 5.73
C LEU A 66 -2.99 12.83 7.08
N SER A 67 -4.18 13.18 7.55
CA SER A 67 -4.42 13.72 8.89
C SER A 67 -5.61 13.00 9.53
N THR A 68 -5.71 13.09 10.85
CA THR A 68 -6.84 12.56 11.62
C THR A 68 -7.38 13.63 12.57
N THR A 69 -8.61 13.47 13.04
CA THR A 69 -9.22 14.39 14.00
C THR A 69 -8.80 14.13 15.46
N GLY A 70 -8.04 13.05 15.70
CA GLY A 70 -7.64 12.62 17.02
C GLY A 70 -6.13 12.37 17.16
N THR A 71 -5.76 11.75 18.26
CA THR A 71 -4.35 11.44 18.60
C THR A 71 -4.00 9.97 18.37
N ASN A 72 -4.93 9.16 17.88
CA ASN A 72 -4.66 7.77 17.57
C ASN A 72 -3.71 7.65 16.39
N VAL A 73 -2.72 6.78 16.53
CA VAL A 73 -1.75 6.51 15.48
C VAL A 73 -2.42 5.79 14.32
N PRO A 74 -2.31 6.30 13.09
CA PRO A 74 -2.81 5.60 11.93
C PRO A 74 -2.07 4.28 11.70
N LEU A 75 -2.81 3.23 11.34
CA LEU A 75 -2.31 1.89 11.08
C LEU A 75 -2.66 1.46 9.66
N ILE A 76 -1.79 0.66 9.04
CA ILE A 76 -2.16 -0.16 7.90
C ILE A 76 -2.29 -1.60 8.38
N GLN A 77 -3.40 -2.24 8.05
CA GLN A 77 -3.66 -3.64 8.34
C GLN A 77 -3.86 -4.41 7.04
N LEU A 78 -3.36 -5.62 6.99
CA LEU A 78 -3.67 -6.55 5.91
C LEU A 78 -4.97 -7.27 6.24
N GLY A 79 -5.69 -7.67 5.21
CA GLY A 79 -6.89 -8.47 5.35
C GLY A 79 -7.02 -9.47 4.21
N ASP A 80 -7.78 -10.51 4.44
CA ASP A 80 -8.14 -11.53 3.49
C ASP A 80 -9.64 -11.86 3.56
N ALA A 81 -10.06 -12.98 2.99
CA ALA A 81 -11.45 -13.44 3.04
C ALA A 81 -11.92 -13.77 4.48
N GLY A 82 -11.00 -13.99 5.41
CA GLY A 82 -11.29 -14.21 6.83
C GLY A 82 -11.46 -12.93 7.64
N GLY A 83 -11.09 -11.79 7.07
CA GLY A 83 -11.20 -10.48 7.72
C GLY A 83 -9.86 -9.74 7.83
N ILE A 84 -9.82 -8.76 8.72
CA ILE A 84 -8.63 -7.96 8.97
C ILE A 84 -7.72 -8.66 9.98
N GLU A 85 -6.44 -8.78 9.63
CA GLU A 85 -5.42 -9.30 10.52
C GLU A 85 -5.05 -8.26 11.58
N THR A 86 -5.24 -8.61 12.84
CA THR A 86 -4.94 -7.75 14.00
C THR A 86 -3.77 -8.25 14.83
N SER A 87 -3.04 -9.26 14.34
CA SER A 87 -1.89 -9.86 15.00
C SER A 87 -0.86 -10.34 13.97
N GLY A 88 0.28 -10.88 14.45
CA GLY A 88 1.31 -11.40 13.56
C GLY A 88 2.25 -10.37 12.94
N TYR A 89 2.07 -9.10 13.24
CA TYR A 89 2.98 -8.04 12.81
C TYR A 89 4.24 -8.03 13.68
N THR A 90 5.40 -8.15 13.03
CA THR A 90 6.70 -8.12 13.69
C THR A 90 7.57 -7.03 13.10
N GLY A 91 8.25 -6.28 13.94
CA GLY A 91 9.08 -5.15 13.55
C GLY A 91 8.80 -3.93 14.40
N ALA A 92 9.29 -2.80 13.96
CA ALA A 92 9.10 -1.55 14.67
C ALA A 92 9.04 -0.36 13.69
N VAL A 93 8.33 0.68 14.10
CA VAL A 93 8.46 2.02 13.53
C VAL A 93 9.46 2.80 14.35
N ASN A 94 10.38 3.46 13.68
CA ASN A 94 11.38 4.31 14.29
C ASN A 94 11.21 5.76 13.86
N VAL A 95 11.26 6.68 14.80
CA VAL A 95 11.28 8.12 14.55
C VAL A 95 12.71 8.62 14.70
N ILE A 96 13.29 9.10 13.60
CA ILE A 96 14.62 9.70 13.57
C ILE A 96 14.48 11.16 13.98
N ALA A 97 14.79 11.46 15.23
CA ALA A 97 14.69 12.77 15.85
C ALA A 97 15.88 12.99 16.78
N ALA A 98 15.99 14.20 17.35
CA ALA A 98 17.00 14.48 18.39
C ALA A 98 16.88 13.51 19.59
N THR A 99 15.65 13.08 19.91
CA THR A 99 15.38 11.96 20.82
C THR A 99 14.68 10.88 20.02
N PRO A 100 15.37 9.83 19.58
CA PRO A 100 14.77 8.74 18.81
C PRO A 100 13.67 8.05 19.59
N GLN A 101 12.60 7.69 18.89
CA GLN A 101 11.47 6.95 19.45
C GLN A 101 11.28 5.65 18.68
N LEU A 102 10.94 4.61 19.40
CA LEU A 102 10.67 3.28 18.84
C LEU A 102 9.33 2.78 19.35
N ALA A 103 8.50 2.24 18.45
CA ALA A 103 7.30 1.52 18.81
C ALA A 103 7.25 0.20 18.05
N ASN A 104 7.04 -0.90 18.77
CA ASN A 104 6.89 -2.21 18.16
C ASN A 104 5.56 -2.31 17.43
N LEU A 105 5.57 -2.98 16.30
CA LEU A 105 4.36 -3.35 15.59
C LEU A 105 3.64 -4.46 16.36
N SER A 106 2.30 -4.43 16.36
CA SER A 106 1.50 -5.46 17.03
C SER A 106 0.21 -5.76 16.26
N ALA A 107 -0.69 -4.79 16.17
CA ALA A 107 -2.00 -4.95 15.55
C ALA A 107 -2.04 -4.47 14.09
N GLY A 108 -0.94 -3.97 13.56
CA GLY A 108 -0.81 -3.40 12.22
C GLY A 108 0.53 -2.69 12.04
N VAL A 109 0.73 -2.09 10.89
CA VAL A 109 1.88 -1.28 10.55
C VAL A 109 1.60 0.16 10.95
N SER A 110 2.16 0.59 12.08
CA SER A 110 2.05 1.97 12.55
C SER A 110 2.81 2.92 11.62
N LEU A 111 2.21 4.04 11.27
CA LEU A 111 2.83 5.05 10.40
C LEU A 111 3.74 6.03 11.18
N THR A 112 3.64 6.03 12.49
CA THR A 112 4.41 6.89 13.41
C THR A 112 4.37 6.27 14.80
N THR A 113 5.17 6.78 15.73
CA THR A 113 5.14 6.34 17.15
C THR A 113 4.08 7.08 17.97
N THR A 114 3.79 8.32 17.61
CA THR A 114 2.78 9.18 18.24
C THR A 114 2.10 10.01 17.17
N HIS A 115 0.87 10.44 17.40
CA HIS A 115 0.13 11.28 16.47
C HIS A 115 -0.57 12.43 17.20
N ALA A 116 -0.74 13.55 16.50
CA ALA A 116 -1.52 14.69 16.96
C ALA A 116 -2.53 15.06 15.87
N ALA A 117 -3.70 15.57 16.25
CA ALA A 117 -4.74 15.95 15.30
C ALA A 117 -4.30 17.03 14.28
N THR A 118 -3.28 17.82 14.63
CA THR A 118 -2.70 18.84 13.74
C THR A 118 -1.58 18.28 12.84
N ALA A 119 -1.14 17.05 13.08
CA ALA A 119 -0.08 16.44 12.31
C ALA A 119 -0.59 15.97 10.94
N VAL A 120 0.23 16.18 9.94
CA VAL A 120 0.02 15.71 8.58
C VAL A 120 1.15 14.76 8.23
N LEU A 121 0.79 13.56 7.80
CA LEU A 121 1.70 12.51 7.38
C LEU A 121 1.75 12.44 5.86
N GLN A 122 2.95 12.24 5.31
CA GLN A 122 3.18 12.04 3.89
C GLN A 122 4.31 11.05 3.67
N GLY A 123 4.21 10.24 2.63
CA GLY A 123 5.20 9.22 2.33
C GLY A 123 4.59 7.97 1.77
N SER A 124 5.28 6.85 1.88
CA SER A 124 4.79 5.58 1.36
C SER A 124 5.25 4.39 2.20
N VAL A 125 4.44 3.34 2.16
CA VAL A 125 4.75 2.03 2.72
C VAL A 125 4.57 0.99 1.62
N THR A 126 5.56 0.14 1.45
CA THR A 126 5.55 -0.93 0.45
C THR A 126 5.54 -2.29 1.13
N PHE A 127 4.64 -3.12 0.70
CA PHE A 127 4.49 -4.52 1.08
C PHE A 127 5.02 -5.39 -0.07
N ASN A 128 5.98 -6.25 0.19
CA ASN A 128 6.51 -7.22 -0.76
C ASN A 128 6.17 -8.63 -0.28
N LEU A 129 5.49 -9.41 -1.11
CA LEU A 129 5.12 -10.77 -0.77
C LEU A 129 6.38 -11.66 -0.75
N MET A 130 6.66 -12.24 0.39
CA MET A 130 7.80 -13.14 0.60
C MET A 130 7.42 -14.60 0.37
N ASP A 131 6.23 -14.98 0.82
CA ASP A 131 5.73 -16.34 0.72
C ASP A 131 4.20 -16.32 0.53
N ALA A 132 3.75 -16.77 -0.62
CA ALA A 132 2.34 -16.82 -0.97
C ALA A 132 1.58 -17.94 -0.24
N THR A 133 2.28 -18.98 0.22
CA THR A 133 1.64 -20.12 0.90
C THR A 133 1.24 -19.75 2.32
N THR A 134 2.05 -18.92 2.97
CA THR A 134 1.83 -18.49 4.36
C THR A 134 1.43 -17.02 4.45
N ASN A 135 1.19 -16.34 3.32
CA ASN A 135 0.84 -14.92 3.24
C ASN A 135 1.82 -14.02 4.01
N ARG A 136 3.11 -14.33 3.92
CA ARG A 136 4.14 -13.52 4.60
C ARG A 136 4.60 -12.36 3.73
N TRP A 137 4.60 -11.16 4.32
CA TRP A 137 4.97 -9.92 3.66
C TRP A 137 6.13 -9.25 4.36
N ALA A 138 7.12 -8.79 3.59
CA ALA A 138 8.11 -7.83 4.07
C ALA A 138 7.58 -6.43 3.86
N ILE A 139 7.75 -5.58 4.87
CA ILE A 139 7.17 -4.23 4.90
C ILE A 139 8.29 -3.23 5.09
N THR A 140 8.32 -2.23 4.23
CA THR A 140 9.27 -1.11 4.32
C THR A 140 8.54 0.19 4.02
N GLY A 141 8.95 1.29 4.64
CA GLY A 141 8.34 2.57 4.35
C GLY A 141 9.11 3.74 4.97
N ALA A 142 8.81 4.93 4.47
CA ALA A 142 9.29 6.17 5.04
C ALA A 142 8.18 7.21 5.02
N MET A 143 8.01 7.90 6.15
CA MET A 143 6.96 8.90 6.34
C MET A 143 7.58 10.21 6.84
N GLY A 144 7.16 11.33 6.26
CA GLY A 144 7.40 12.65 6.83
C GLY A 144 6.21 13.10 7.67
N ARG A 145 6.45 13.93 8.66
CA ARG A 145 5.42 14.49 9.54
C ARG A 145 5.58 16.00 9.66
N SER A 146 4.49 16.78 9.48
CA SER A 146 4.55 18.23 9.34
C SER A 146 4.81 19.00 10.64
N ASP A 147 4.44 18.45 11.79
CA ASP A 147 4.59 19.09 13.10
C ASP A 147 5.96 18.79 13.76
N THR A 148 6.76 17.96 13.12
CA THR A 148 8.13 17.65 13.54
C THR A 148 8.98 17.49 12.28
N ALA A 149 10.24 17.93 12.35
CA ALA A 149 11.19 17.73 11.24
C ALA A 149 11.75 16.29 11.23
N ASN A 150 10.91 15.29 11.45
CA ASN A 150 11.32 13.91 11.68
C ASN A 150 10.94 13.02 10.50
N LEU A 151 11.81 12.08 10.19
CA LEU A 151 11.58 10.98 9.27
C LEU A 151 11.21 9.73 10.07
N HIS A 152 10.15 9.07 9.65
CA HIS A 152 9.67 7.80 10.20
C HIS A 152 9.97 6.68 9.18
N VAL A 153 10.63 5.63 9.61
CA VAL A 153 11.06 4.51 8.74
C VAL A 153 10.69 3.19 9.37
#